data_8a165ffa59abf8dcf925dc2bfee72af6
#
_entry.id   8a165ffa59abf8dcf925dc2bfee72af6
#
_cell.length_a   1.000
_cell.length_b   1.000
_cell.length_c   1.000
_cell.angle_alpha   90.00
_cell.angle_beta   90.00
_cell.angle_gamma   90.00
#
_symmetry.space_group_name_H-M   'P 1'
#
loop_
_entity.id
_entity.type
_entity.pdbx_description
1 polymer ?
#
loop_
_entity_poly.entity_id
_entity_poly.type
_entity_poly.pdbx_seq_one_letter_code
_entity_poly.pdbx_strand_id
1 'polypeptide(L)'
;MTDLAADPRVIDAESPVYNASLVRRDDETDSLAYFWVRFDGEPTPFEPGQYMTIGVMVDGKIVQRPYSVASPPVSAGTDGYEFYVRLVQGGTFTPLLWRMAVGQKMRMIGPKGKFTLAPGDDRTHIFISSGTGNAPFISMMKQALADGTPRRAIFLNGVSYADEIGYRTLVEDWERSGGYPVTYIPTVSRPADPRNAEWTGRTGRVEMILDPVLDELGLSAADSVAYICGNPDMINAAEQTLLGRGYPEDQVHKELYWPKGKEPRGLAAGDLAAAIDAAEANEDQ
;
A
#
# COMPACT_ATOMS: atom_id res chain seq x y z
N MET A 1 4.43 -20.39 13.25
CA MET A 1 5.06 -20.70 11.95
C MET A 1 3.97 -21.10 10.99
N THR A 2 3.76 -20.31 9.97
CA THR A 2 2.74 -20.58 8.94
C THR A 2 3.28 -21.66 8.03
N ASP A 3 2.58 -22.78 7.90
CA ASP A 3 2.99 -23.85 7.00
C ASP A 3 2.72 -23.47 5.52
N LEU A 4 3.61 -22.64 4.96
CA LEU A 4 3.61 -22.26 3.55
C LEU A 4 3.98 -23.43 2.63
N ALA A 5 4.52 -24.52 3.20
CA ALA A 5 4.87 -25.74 2.46
C ALA A 5 3.62 -26.56 2.07
N ALA A 6 2.47 -26.28 2.66
CA ALA A 6 1.22 -27.00 2.39
C ALA A 6 0.48 -26.57 1.11
N ASP A 7 0.88 -25.48 0.45
CA ASP A 7 0.27 -25.07 -0.82
C ASP A 7 0.80 -25.96 -1.97
N PRO A 8 -0.01 -26.84 -2.56
CA PRO A 8 0.42 -27.80 -3.57
C PRO A 8 0.70 -27.18 -4.94
N ARG A 9 0.32 -25.91 -5.14
CA ARG A 9 0.48 -25.23 -6.44
C ARG A 9 1.94 -25.02 -6.78
N VAL A 10 2.32 -25.32 -8.01
CA VAL A 10 3.69 -25.14 -8.52
C VAL A 10 3.74 -23.89 -9.40
N ILE A 11 4.65 -22.98 -9.10
CA ILE A 11 4.94 -21.85 -9.94
C ILE A 11 5.74 -22.33 -11.15
N ASP A 12 5.26 -22.03 -12.36
CA ASP A 12 5.98 -22.33 -13.59
C ASP A 12 7.29 -21.51 -13.61
N ALA A 13 8.43 -22.20 -13.75
CA ALA A 13 9.76 -21.56 -13.68
C ALA A 13 9.98 -20.59 -14.86
N GLU A 14 9.38 -20.90 -16.02
CA GLU A 14 9.48 -20.12 -17.25
C GLU A 14 8.11 -19.91 -17.87
N SER A 15 7.91 -18.76 -18.46
CA SER A 15 6.70 -18.47 -19.24
C SER A 15 6.98 -17.34 -20.22
N PRO A 16 6.41 -17.38 -21.44
CA PRO A 16 6.56 -16.30 -22.42
C PRO A 16 5.92 -14.97 -21.98
N VAL A 17 5.07 -14.99 -20.92
CA VAL A 17 4.46 -13.78 -20.36
C VAL A 17 5.30 -13.15 -19.26
N TYR A 18 6.38 -13.79 -18.82
CA TYR A 18 7.29 -13.20 -17.84
C TYR A 18 8.16 -12.13 -18.48
N ASN A 19 8.28 -11.00 -17.81
CA ASN A 19 8.99 -9.82 -18.29
C ASN A 19 9.72 -9.08 -17.16
N ALA A 20 9.73 -9.67 -15.97
CA ALA A 20 10.33 -9.08 -14.77
C ALA A 20 10.89 -10.17 -13.86
N SER A 21 11.69 -9.78 -12.89
CA SER A 21 12.31 -10.66 -11.92
C SER A 21 12.18 -10.10 -10.51
N LEU A 22 11.97 -10.97 -9.52
CA LEU A 22 12.13 -10.61 -8.11
C LEU A 22 13.63 -10.40 -7.84
N VAL A 23 14.04 -9.17 -7.52
CA VAL A 23 15.47 -8.82 -7.35
C VAL A 23 15.89 -8.69 -5.88
N ARG A 24 14.92 -8.44 -4.99
CA ARG A 24 15.17 -8.34 -3.55
C ARG A 24 13.89 -8.64 -2.78
N ARG A 25 14.04 -9.20 -1.58
CA ARG A 25 12.98 -9.37 -0.59
C ARG A 25 13.55 -9.09 0.80
N ASP A 26 12.84 -8.31 1.59
CA ASP A 26 13.14 -8.05 2.99
C ASP A 26 11.89 -8.35 3.83
N ASP A 27 11.98 -9.27 4.77
CA ASP A 27 10.88 -9.64 5.64
C ASP A 27 10.83 -8.71 6.87
N GLU A 28 9.72 -8.02 7.06
CA GLU A 28 9.44 -7.22 8.27
C GLU A 28 8.96 -8.13 9.40
N THR A 29 8.04 -9.04 9.06
CA THR A 29 7.52 -10.10 9.94
C THR A 29 7.28 -11.37 9.12
N ASP A 30 6.87 -12.48 9.76
CA ASP A 30 6.45 -13.70 9.04
C ASP A 30 5.34 -13.47 8.00
N SER A 31 4.57 -12.38 8.15
CA SER A 31 3.41 -12.08 7.29
C SER A 31 3.46 -10.72 6.60
N LEU A 32 4.54 -9.97 6.73
CA LEU A 32 4.76 -8.69 6.07
C LEU A 32 6.15 -8.65 5.46
N ALA A 33 6.24 -8.26 4.20
CA ALA A 33 7.51 -8.16 3.52
C ALA A 33 7.50 -7.07 2.44
N TYR A 34 8.70 -6.62 2.11
CA TYR A 34 9.00 -5.74 0.99
C TYR A 34 9.56 -6.60 -0.14
N PHE A 35 9.04 -6.39 -1.36
CA PHE A 35 9.48 -7.08 -2.57
C PHE A 35 9.90 -6.06 -3.61
N TRP A 36 11.11 -6.21 -4.17
CA TRP A 36 11.57 -5.42 -5.30
C TRP A 36 11.52 -6.25 -6.56
N VAL A 37 10.77 -5.76 -7.53
CA VAL A 37 10.62 -6.39 -8.84
C VAL A 37 11.16 -5.45 -9.91
N ARG A 38 11.94 -5.96 -10.82
CA ARG A 38 12.54 -5.17 -11.91
C ARG A 38 12.18 -5.78 -13.25
N PHE A 39 11.80 -4.94 -14.21
CA PHE A 39 11.64 -5.36 -15.59
C PHE A 39 12.95 -5.91 -16.17
N ASP A 40 12.85 -6.89 -17.05
CA ASP A 40 14.01 -7.44 -17.78
C ASP A 40 14.56 -6.48 -18.83
N GLY A 41 13.76 -5.52 -19.28
CA GLY A 41 14.11 -4.43 -20.18
C GLY A 41 14.12 -3.07 -19.50
N GLU A 42 13.83 -2.03 -20.27
CA GLU A 42 13.77 -0.66 -19.77
C GLU A 42 12.65 -0.50 -18.71
N PRO A 43 12.89 0.29 -17.66
CA PRO A 43 11.87 0.57 -16.66
C PRO A 43 10.73 1.39 -17.29
N THR A 44 9.51 1.04 -16.92
CA THR A 44 8.34 1.82 -17.32
C THR A 44 8.17 3.01 -16.40
N PRO A 45 8.13 4.26 -16.90
CA PRO A 45 7.87 5.44 -16.07
C PRO A 45 6.52 5.34 -15.36
N PHE A 46 6.46 5.84 -14.15
CA PHE A 46 5.21 5.90 -13.37
C PHE A 46 5.18 7.17 -12.50
N GLU A 47 3.99 7.52 -12.00
CA GLU A 47 3.78 8.58 -11.02
C GLU A 47 3.63 7.98 -9.63
N PRO A 48 4.17 8.65 -8.56
CA PRO A 48 3.97 8.20 -7.19
C PRO A 48 2.49 8.05 -6.85
N GLY A 49 2.12 6.89 -6.29
CA GLY A 49 0.73 6.55 -5.99
C GLY A 49 0.11 5.58 -6.99
N GLN A 50 0.69 5.39 -8.17
CA GLN A 50 0.25 4.37 -9.11
C GLN A 50 0.63 2.96 -8.64
N TYR A 51 -0.03 1.95 -9.23
CA TYR A 51 0.19 0.54 -8.94
C TYR A 51 0.67 -0.23 -10.18
N MET A 52 1.31 -1.37 -9.93
CA MET A 52 1.61 -2.40 -10.92
C MET A 52 0.82 -3.66 -10.59
N THR A 53 0.44 -4.43 -11.61
CA THR A 53 -0.09 -5.79 -11.42
C THR A 53 1.07 -6.76 -11.55
N ILE A 54 1.37 -7.52 -10.51
CA ILE A 54 2.40 -8.56 -10.49
C ILE A 54 1.77 -9.95 -10.41
N GLY A 55 2.37 -10.94 -11.06
CA GLY A 55 1.80 -12.27 -11.13
C GLY A 55 2.76 -13.35 -11.57
N VAL A 56 2.33 -14.59 -11.38
CA VAL A 56 3.05 -15.81 -11.76
C VAL A 56 2.12 -16.78 -12.48
N MET A 57 2.69 -17.62 -13.31
CA MET A 57 1.97 -18.74 -13.94
C MET A 57 1.92 -19.93 -12.97
N VAL A 58 0.76 -20.54 -12.88
CA VAL A 58 0.50 -21.73 -12.08
C VAL A 58 -0.38 -22.66 -12.89
N ASP A 59 0.10 -23.85 -13.19
CA ASP A 59 -0.61 -24.84 -14.01
C ASP A 59 -1.12 -24.24 -15.34
N GLY A 60 -0.29 -23.42 -16.00
CA GLY A 60 -0.61 -22.77 -17.26
C GLY A 60 -1.61 -21.61 -17.18
N LYS A 61 -1.95 -21.13 -15.96
CA LYS A 61 -2.84 -19.99 -15.75
C LYS A 61 -2.12 -18.88 -14.99
N ILE A 62 -2.39 -17.63 -15.38
CA ILE A 62 -1.83 -16.48 -14.66
C ILE A 62 -2.59 -16.24 -13.35
N VAL A 63 -1.85 -16.12 -12.26
CA VAL A 63 -2.34 -15.66 -10.95
C VAL A 63 -1.66 -14.35 -10.65
N GLN A 64 -2.40 -13.25 -10.60
CA GLN A 64 -1.85 -11.90 -10.48
C GLN A 64 -2.69 -11.00 -9.58
N ARG A 65 -2.08 -9.95 -9.01
CA ARG A 65 -2.76 -8.94 -8.18
C ARG A 65 -2.09 -7.58 -8.34
N PRO A 66 -2.89 -6.48 -8.25
CA PRO A 66 -2.37 -5.12 -8.21
C PRO A 66 -1.72 -4.82 -6.86
N TYR A 67 -0.64 -4.05 -6.89
CA TYR A 67 0.05 -3.52 -5.71
C TYR A 67 0.55 -2.11 -5.99
N SER A 68 0.22 -1.18 -5.10
CA SER A 68 0.75 0.19 -5.16
C SER A 68 2.26 0.16 -5.04
N VAL A 69 2.94 0.96 -5.87
CA VAL A 69 4.41 1.07 -5.82
C VAL A 69 4.81 1.92 -4.62
N ALA A 70 5.75 1.44 -3.83
CA ALA A 70 6.28 2.13 -2.65
C ALA A 70 7.64 2.81 -2.90
N SER A 71 8.37 2.41 -3.95
CA SER A 71 9.58 3.12 -4.38
C SER A 71 9.26 4.43 -5.10
N PRO A 72 10.18 5.40 -5.11
CA PRO A 72 10.03 6.59 -5.95
C PRO A 72 10.36 6.26 -7.42
N PRO A 73 9.77 6.96 -8.41
CA PRO A 73 10.10 6.81 -9.83
C PRO A 73 11.59 6.87 -10.14
N VAL A 74 12.35 7.72 -9.45
CA VAL A 74 13.80 7.89 -9.69
C VAL A 74 14.61 6.61 -9.45
N SER A 75 14.13 5.65 -8.65
CA SER A 75 14.82 4.39 -8.38
C SER A 75 14.41 3.22 -9.27
N ALA A 76 13.42 3.39 -10.15
CA ALA A 76 12.88 2.30 -10.97
C ALA A 76 13.94 1.61 -11.85
N GLY A 77 14.90 2.38 -12.38
CA GLY A 77 15.98 1.87 -13.24
C GLY A 77 17.10 1.17 -12.47
N THR A 78 17.30 1.48 -11.20
CA THR A 78 18.38 0.93 -10.36
C THR A 78 17.90 -0.21 -9.48
N ASP A 79 16.96 0.09 -8.58
CA ASP A 79 16.51 -0.82 -7.54
C ASP A 79 15.28 -1.64 -7.98
N GLY A 80 14.54 -1.15 -8.98
CA GLY A 80 13.26 -1.70 -9.41
C GLY A 80 12.09 -1.08 -8.64
N TYR A 81 10.95 -1.76 -8.72
CA TYR A 81 9.69 -1.33 -8.11
C TYR A 81 9.51 -2.04 -6.77
N GLU A 82 9.40 -1.26 -5.70
CA GLU A 82 9.18 -1.76 -4.34
C GLU A 82 7.69 -1.94 -4.08
N PHE A 83 7.31 -3.10 -3.54
CA PHE A 83 5.96 -3.42 -3.11
C PHE A 83 5.95 -3.84 -1.66
N TYR A 84 5.06 -3.27 -0.85
CA TYR A 84 4.85 -3.66 0.53
C TYR A 84 3.62 -4.56 0.62
N VAL A 85 3.84 -5.81 0.97
CA VAL A 85 2.84 -6.87 0.82
C VAL A 85 2.58 -7.58 2.15
N ARG A 86 1.29 -7.82 2.44
CA ARG A 86 0.85 -8.70 3.52
C ARG A 86 0.55 -10.09 2.97
N LEU A 87 1.06 -11.12 3.64
CA LEU A 87 0.67 -12.51 3.40
C LEU A 87 -0.79 -12.72 3.83
N VAL A 88 -1.64 -13.06 2.89
CA VAL A 88 -3.01 -13.52 3.14
C VAL A 88 -2.99 -15.05 3.15
N GLN A 89 -3.11 -15.63 4.33
CA GLN A 89 -3.19 -17.09 4.47
C GLN A 89 -4.42 -17.62 3.73
N GLY A 90 -4.24 -18.67 2.91
CA GLY A 90 -5.30 -19.18 2.04
C GLY A 90 -5.64 -18.28 0.85
N GLY A 91 -4.95 -17.16 0.66
CA GLY A 91 -5.07 -16.31 -0.51
C GLY A 91 -4.57 -16.97 -1.79
N THR A 92 -5.01 -16.45 -2.93
CA THR A 92 -4.64 -17.06 -4.23
C THR A 92 -3.24 -16.69 -4.69
N PHE A 93 -2.73 -15.49 -4.38
CA PHE A 93 -1.45 -14.99 -4.91
C PHE A 93 -0.34 -14.87 -3.85
N THR A 94 -0.62 -14.25 -2.69
CA THR A 94 0.43 -13.95 -1.72
C THR A 94 1.16 -15.19 -1.17
N PRO A 95 0.54 -16.38 -0.98
CA PRO A 95 1.29 -17.59 -0.63
C PRO A 95 2.28 -18.01 -1.71
N LEU A 96 1.97 -17.79 -3.00
CA LEU A 96 2.89 -18.04 -4.11
C LEU A 96 4.06 -17.04 -4.06
N LEU A 97 3.77 -15.76 -3.89
CA LEU A 97 4.79 -14.71 -3.79
C LEU A 97 5.76 -14.97 -2.62
N TRP A 98 5.25 -15.47 -1.48
CA TRP A 98 6.07 -15.81 -0.31
C TRP A 98 7.04 -16.97 -0.56
N ARG A 99 6.74 -17.85 -1.51
CA ARG A 99 7.59 -19.00 -1.89
C ARG A 99 8.61 -18.66 -2.97
N MET A 100 8.49 -17.49 -3.59
CA MET A 100 9.45 -17.05 -4.61
C MET A 100 10.81 -16.75 -4.01
N ALA A 101 11.84 -17.23 -4.68
CA ALA A 101 13.23 -16.88 -4.41
C ALA A 101 13.66 -15.68 -5.27
N VAL A 102 14.62 -14.90 -4.74
CA VAL A 102 15.28 -13.84 -5.50
C VAL A 102 15.90 -14.44 -6.78
N GLY A 103 15.71 -13.77 -7.91
CA GLY A 103 16.10 -14.20 -9.24
C GLY A 103 14.98 -14.87 -10.04
N GLN A 104 13.89 -15.33 -9.41
CA GLN A 104 12.79 -15.94 -10.13
C GLN A 104 12.03 -14.92 -10.97
N LYS A 105 11.57 -15.40 -12.13
CA LYS A 105 10.82 -14.63 -13.12
C LYS A 105 9.36 -14.52 -12.74
N MET A 106 8.78 -13.38 -13.14
CA MET A 106 7.36 -13.11 -12.95
C MET A 106 6.85 -12.16 -14.05
N ARG A 107 5.55 -12.02 -14.11
CA ARG A 107 4.91 -10.99 -14.93
C ARG A 107 4.73 -9.72 -14.11
N MET A 108 4.99 -8.56 -14.72
CA MET A 108 4.64 -7.24 -14.19
C MET A 108 4.08 -6.37 -15.30
N ILE A 109 2.93 -5.75 -15.08
CA ILE A 109 2.25 -4.85 -16.03
C ILE A 109 1.76 -3.60 -15.29
N GLY A 110 1.71 -2.49 -16.01
CA GLY A 110 1.36 -1.17 -15.49
C GLY A 110 2.33 -0.12 -16.05
N PRO A 111 2.34 1.12 -15.50
CA PRO A 111 1.56 1.56 -14.35
C PRO A 111 0.07 1.75 -14.65
N LYS A 112 -0.75 1.71 -13.60
CA LYS A 112 -2.17 2.04 -13.62
C LYS A 112 -2.54 2.87 -12.39
N GLY A 113 -3.73 3.47 -12.41
CA GLY A 113 -4.26 4.26 -11.29
C GLY A 113 -4.07 5.78 -11.47
N LYS A 114 -4.95 6.53 -10.80
CA LYS A 114 -4.96 8.01 -10.79
C LYS A 114 -4.80 8.58 -9.38
N PHE A 115 -4.38 7.76 -8.43
CA PHE A 115 -4.20 8.15 -7.04
C PHE A 115 -2.85 8.83 -6.85
N THR A 116 -2.70 10.01 -7.44
CA THR A 116 -1.47 10.81 -7.45
C THR A 116 -1.67 12.16 -6.76
N LEU A 117 -0.59 12.79 -6.30
CA LEU A 117 -0.67 14.13 -5.73
C LEU A 117 -1.04 15.15 -6.80
N ALA A 118 -1.95 16.07 -6.46
CA ALA A 118 -2.29 17.17 -7.34
C ALA A 118 -1.08 18.09 -7.55
N PRO A 119 -0.68 18.37 -8.82
CA PRO A 119 0.41 19.29 -9.09
C PRO A 119 0.13 20.69 -8.52
N GLY A 120 1.14 21.27 -7.86
CA GLY A 120 1.04 22.64 -7.35
C GLY A 120 0.16 22.82 -6.10
N ASP A 121 -0.33 21.73 -5.49
CA ASP A 121 -1.08 21.81 -4.24
C ASP A 121 -0.12 21.99 -3.05
N ASP A 122 -0.12 23.18 -2.44
CA ASP A 122 0.76 23.54 -1.31
C ASP A 122 0.12 23.33 0.06
N ARG A 123 -1.13 22.82 0.11
CA ARG A 123 -1.81 22.50 1.36
C ARG A 123 -1.14 21.37 2.13
N THR A 124 -1.48 21.26 3.41
CA THR A 124 -1.07 20.10 4.21
C THR A 124 -1.72 18.83 3.65
N HIS A 125 -0.92 17.82 3.31
CA HIS A 125 -1.39 16.51 2.87
C HIS A 125 -1.66 15.61 4.07
N ILE A 126 -2.90 15.13 4.20
CA ILE A 126 -3.30 14.19 5.25
C ILE A 126 -3.32 12.79 4.63
N PHE A 127 -2.29 11.99 4.91
CA PHE A 127 -2.18 10.60 4.48
C PHE A 127 -2.78 9.68 5.54
N ILE A 128 -3.88 8.99 5.18
CA ILE A 128 -4.62 8.10 6.08
C ILE A 128 -4.53 6.68 5.53
N SER A 129 -3.91 5.77 6.29
CA SER A 129 -3.70 4.40 5.83
C SER A 129 -4.01 3.36 6.88
N SER A 130 -4.34 2.15 6.42
CA SER A 130 -4.36 0.95 7.26
C SER A 130 -3.51 -0.17 6.64
N GLY A 131 -2.69 -0.82 7.48
CA GLY A 131 -1.80 -1.90 7.07
C GLY A 131 -0.87 -1.47 5.92
N THR A 132 -0.86 -2.23 4.83
CA THR A 132 -0.02 -1.98 3.66
C THR A 132 -0.51 -0.83 2.77
N GLY A 133 -1.65 -0.20 3.10
CA GLY A 133 -2.16 0.97 2.41
C GLY A 133 -1.27 2.22 2.50
N ASN A 134 -0.19 2.17 3.29
CA ASN A 134 0.80 3.24 3.34
C ASN A 134 1.74 3.27 2.11
N ALA A 135 1.83 2.21 1.32
CA ALA A 135 2.77 2.08 0.20
C ALA A 135 2.73 3.26 -0.80
N PRO A 136 1.57 3.70 -1.33
CA PRO A 136 1.51 4.83 -2.25
C PRO A 136 2.02 6.14 -1.61
N PHE A 137 1.74 6.36 -0.32
CA PHE A 137 2.20 7.56 0.40
C PHE A 137 3.71 7.57 0.58
N ILE A 138 4.31 6.41 0.84
CA ILE A 138 5.77 6.26 0.92
C ILE A 138 6.42 6.61 -0.44
N SER A 139 5.86 6.17 -1.56
CA SER A 139 6.31 6.55 -2.90
C SER A 139 6.24 8.07 -3.11
N MET A 140 5.09 8.68 -2.77
CA MET A 140 4.87 10.13 -2.87
C MET A 140 5.88 10.92 -2.05
N MET A 141 6.11 10.52 -0.80
CA MET A 141 7.03 11.18 0.12
C MET A 141 8.50 11.02 -0.34
N LYS A 142 8.91 9.80 -0.75
CA LYS A 142 10.26 9.54 -1.28
C LYS A 142 10.54 10.38 -2.53
N GLN A 143 9.58 10.48 -3.45
CA GLN A 143 9.76 11.27 -4.68
C GLN A 143 9.82 12.77 -4.38
N ALA A 144 8.94 13.29 -3.53
CA ALA A 144 8.98 14.70 -3.13
C ALA A 144 10.32 15.12 -2.49
N LEU A 145 10.92 14.22 -1.71
CA LEU A 145 12.28 14.41 -1.19
C LEU A 145 13.34 14.43 -2.30
N ALA A 146 13.26 13.49 -3.23
CA ALA A 146 14.21 13.39 -4.34
C ALA A 146 14.14 14.64 -5.25
N ASP A 147 12.94 15.19 -5.43
CA ASP A 147 12.71 16.41 -6.22
C ASP A 147 13.05 17.70 -5.44
N GLY A 148 13.38 17.61 -4.14
CA GLY A 148 13.62 18.77 -3.29
C GLY A 148 12.37 19.61 -3.02
N THR A 149 11.18 19.02 -3.12
CA THR A 149 9.88 19.67 -2.98
C THR A 149 8.99 19.02 -1.91
N PRO A 150 9.53 18.67 -0.71
CA PRO A 150 8.71 18.06 0.33
C PRO A 150 7.64 19.05 0.82
N ARG A 151 6.43 18.52 1.03
CA ARG A 151 5.29 19.31 1.52
C ARG A 151 4.95 18.89 2.95
N ARG A 152 4.29 19.77 3.69
CA ARG A 152 3.78 19.39 5.01
C ARG A 152 2.83 18.21 4.90
N ALA A 153 3.10 17.16 5.64
CA ALA A 153 2.30 15.94 5.65
C ALA A 153 1.93 15.52 7.09
N ILE A 154 0.70 15.11 7.28
CA ILE A 154 0.24 14.41 8.47
C ILE A 154 0.05 12.96 8.06
N PHE A 155 0.83 12.05 8.63
CA PHE A 155 0.83 10.64 8.24
C PHE A 155 0.20 9.77 9.33
N LEU A 156 -1.09 9.43 9.17
CA LEU A 156 -1.82 8.52 10.04
C LEU A 156 -1.73 7.10 9.49
N ASN A 157 -1.17 6.19 10.29
CA ASN A 157 -1.04 4.78 9.89
C ASN A 157 -1.60 3.85 10.97
N GLY A 158 -2.71 3.16 10.66
CA GLY A 158 -3.37 2.21 11.53
C GLY A 158 -2.99 0.76 11.23
N VAL A 159 -2.60 0.01 12.27
CA VAL A 159 -2.30 -1.42 12.18
C VAL A 159 -2.98 -2.19 13.32
N SER A 160 -2.93 -3.52 13.29
CA SER A 160 -3.40 -4.33 14.42
C SER A 160 -2.34 -4.41 15.52
N TYR A 161 -1.08 -4.54 15.14
CA TYR A 161 0.04 -4.78 16.05
C TYR A 161 1.22 -3.88 15.73
N ALA A 162 1.97 -3.47 16.76
CA ALA A 162 3.09 -2.54 16.64
C ALA A 162 4.24 -3.03 15.74
N ASP A 163 4.47 -4.35 15.70
CA ASP A 163 5.43 -5.02 14.82
C ASP A 163 4.99 -5.07 13.35
N GLU A 164 3.78 -4.61 13.04
CA GLU A 164 3.24 -4.51 11.68
C GLU A 164 3.29 -3.08 11.10
N ILE A 165 3.92 -2.13 11.82
CA ILE A 165 4.06 -0.74 11.36
C ILE A 165 5.23 -0.66 10.36
N GLY A 166 4.95 -0.99 9.11
CA GLY A 166 5.96 -0.88 8.05
C GLY A 166 6.39 0.55 7.76
N TYR A 167 7.66 0.72 7.38
CA TYR A 167 8.33 2.01 7.17
C TYR A 167 8.42 2.89 8.43
N ARG A 168 8.17 2.34 9.62
CA ARG A 168 8.15 3.11 10.86
C ARG A 168 9.42 3.91 11.04
N THR A 169 10.57 3.25 11.05
CA THR A 169 11.87 3.90 11.24
C THR A 169 12.12 4.98 10.18
N LEU A 170 11.77 4.72 8.92
CA LEU A 170 11.94 5.68 7.83
C LEU A 170 11.15 6.97 8.08
N VAL A 171 9.88 6.85 8.47
CA VAL A 171 9.00 8.02 8.67
C VAL A 171 9.37 8.77 9.95
N GLU A 172 9.72 8.05 11.03
CA GLU A 172 10.25 8.64 12.27
C GLU A 172 11.57 9.37 12.03
N ASP A 173 12.44 8.88 11.13
CA ASP A 173 13.69 9.56 10.76
C ASP A 173 13.41 10.84 9.96
N TRP A 174 12.44 10.84 9.07
CA TRP A 174 12.02 12.06 8.38
C TRP A 174 11.50 13.12 9.36
N GLU A 175 10.62 12.73 10.28
CA GLU A 175 10.08 13.61 11.31
C GLU A 175 11.19 14.20 12.19
N ARG A 176 12.09 13.34 12.67
CA ARG A 176 13.20 13.72 13.58
C ARG A 176 14.24 14.59 12.90
N SER A 177 14.61 14.27 11.67
CA SER A 177 15.66 14.98 10.93
C SER A 177 15.20 16.30 10.34
N GLY A 178 13.88 16.51 10.23
CA GLY A 178 13.29 17.63 9.48
C GLY A 178 13.52 17.56 7.97
N GLY A 179 13.99 16.42 7.46
CA GLY A 179 14.20 16.22 6.02
C GLY A 179 12.89 16.16 5.23
N TYR A 180 11.81 15.71 5.88
CA TYR A 180 10.44 15.85 5.39
C TYR A 180 9.59 16.51 6.47
N PRO A 181 8.81 17.57 6.19
CA PRO A 181 7.97 18.23 7.19
C PRO A 181 6.74 17.37 7.52
N VAL A 182 6.96 16.21 8.13
CA VAL A 182 5.94 15.23 8.48
C VAL A 182 5.62 15.25 9.96
N THR A 183 4.34 15.05 10.32
CA THR A 183 3.91 14.65 11.66
C THR A 183 3.42 13.20 11.56
N TYR A 184 4.09 12.29 12.25
CA TYR A 184 3.81 10.86 12.16
C TYR A 184 2.93 10.39 13.33
N ILE A 185 1.79 9.79 13.01
CA ILE A 185 0.78 9.35 13.98
C ILE A 185 0.41 7.87 13.72
N PRO A 186 1.27 6.92 14.12
CA PRO A 186 0.93 5.51 14.09
C PRO A 186 -0.03 5.14 15.23
N THR A 187 -0.94 4.19 14.96
CA THR A 187 -1.91 3.70 15.95
C THR A 187 -2.11 2.18 15.85
N VAL A 188 -2.33 1.53 17.00
CA VAL A 188 -2.64 0.10 17.06
C VAL A 188 -4.10 -0.12 17.48
N SER A 189 -4.80 -0.99 16.75
CA SER A 189 -6.23 -1.24 17.01
C SER A 189 -6.52 -2.33 18.02
N ARG A 190 -5.50 -3.03 18.53
CA ARG A 190 -5.62 -4.13 19.50
C ARG A 190 -4.73 -3.93 20.73
N PRO A 191 -4.92 -2.82 21.50
CA PRO A 191 -3.98 -2.45 22.57
C PRO A 191 -3.90 -3.49 23.69
N ALA A 192 -4.92 -4.32 23.90
CA ALA A 192 -4.92 -5.36 24.94
C ALA A 192 -4.22 -6.66 24.52
N ASP A 193 -3.80 -6.79 23.25
CA ASP A 193 -3.09 -7.97 22.77
C ASP A 193 -1.65 -7.98 23.30
N PRO A 194 -1.11 -9.11 23.77
CA PRO A 194 0.28 -9.22 24.26
C PRO A 194 1.34 -8.73 23.26
N ARG A 195 1.10 -8.82 21.96
CA ARG A 195 2.00 -8.27 20.92
C ARG A 195 2.16 -6.75 21.00
N ASN A 196 1.22 -6.06 21.64
CA ASN A 196 1.22 -4.61 21.84
C ASN A 196 1.58 -4.19 23.27
N ALA A 197 2.07 -5.11 24.14
CA ALA A 197 2.34 -4.83 25.55
C ALA A 197 3.33 -3.67 25.77
N GLU A 198 4.28 -3.49 24.84
CA GLU A 198 5.28 -2.42 24.91
C GLU A 198 4.87 -1.17 24.11
N TRP A 199 3.69 -1.16 23.50
CA TRP A 199 3.22 -0.02 22.73
C TRP A 199 2.77 1.12 23.64
N THR A 200 3.38 2.30 23.47
CA THR A 200 3.07 3.52 24.24
C THR A 200 2.45 4.62 23.38
N GLY A 201 2.29 4.37 22.07
CA GLY A 201 1.69 5.31 21.13
C GLY A 201 0.16 5.32 21.16
N ARG A 202 -0.45 5.91 20.16
CA ARG A 202 -1.91 5.99 20.05
C ARG A 202 -2.55 4.61 19.88
N THR A 203 -3.76 4.47 20.40
CA THR A 203 -4.56 3.25 20.31
C THR A 203 -5.92 3.53 19.67
N GLY A 204 -6.48 2.51 19.02
CA GLY A 204 -7.72 2.60 18.26
C GLY A 204 -7.50 2.42 16.76
N ARG A 205 -8.58 2.26 16.02
CA ARG A 205 -8.52 2.27 14.55
C ARG A 205 -8.24 3.67 14.04
N VAL A 206 -7.52 3.80 12.92
CA VAL A 206 -7.10 5.10 12.39
C VAL A 206 -8.28 6.03 12.08
N GLU A 207 -9.38 5.51 11.58
CA GLU A 207 -10.61 6.27 11.33
C GLU A 207 -11.27 6.81 12.61
N MET A 208 -11.06 6.15 13.74
CA MET A 208 -11.61 6.58 15.04
C MET A 208 -10.79 7.72 15.67
N ILE A 209 -9.48 7.77 15.36
CA ILE A 209 -8.61 8.84 15.88
C ILE A 209 -8.51 10.03 14.92
N LEU A 210 -9.05 9.93 13.70
CA LEU A 210 -8.94 10.96 12.68
C LEU A 210 -9.53 12.29 13.17
N ASP A 211 -10.77 12.29 13.62
CA ASP A 211 -11.47 13.50 14.04
C ASP A 211 -10.76 14.25 15.17
N PRO A 212 -10.38 13.62 16.30
CA PRO A 212 -9.60 14.29 17.34
C PRO A 212 -8.21 14.73 16.86
N VAL A 213 -7.56 14.05 15.93
CA VAL A 213 -6.27 14.47 15.38
C VAL A 213 -6.41 15.75 14.54
N LEU A 214 -7.48 15.86 13.75
CA LEU A 214 -7.74 17.08 12.97
C LEU A 214 -7.95 18.29 13.89
N ASP A 215 -8.67 18.12 15.02
CA ASP A 215 -8.84 19.19 16.02
C ASP A 215 -7.52 19.55 16.71
N GLU A 216 -6.75 18.55 17.16
CA GLU A 216 -5.47 18.73 17.83
C GLU A 216 -4.47 19.51 16.98
N LEU A 217 -4.46 19.26 15.65
CA LEU A 217 -3.54 19.90 14.71
C LEU A 217 -4.13 21.16 14.05
N GLY A 218 -5.38 21.49 14.34
CA GLY A 218 -6.07 22.66 13.79
C GLY A 218 -6.28 22.58 12.27
N LEU A 219 -6.49 21.37 11.72
CA LEU A 219 -6.61 21.13 10.29
C LEU A 219 -8.06 21.26 9.80
N SER A 220 -8.22 21.88 8.64
CA SER A 220 -9.51 22.10 8.00
C SER A 220 -9.42 21.93 6.48
N ALA A 221 -10.57 21.90 5.82
CA ALA A 221 -10.67 21.85 4.36
C ALA A 221 -10.02 23.06 3.64
N ALA A 222 -9.81 24.17 4.35
CA ALA A 222 -9.21 25.38 3.79
C ALA A 222 -7.69 25.25 3.59
N ASP A 223 -7.03 24.44 4.42
CA ASP A 223 -5.56 24.36 4.50
C ASP A 223 -4.99 22.95 4.32
N SER A 224 -5.86 21.96 4.10
CA SER A 224 -5.42 20.57 3.94
C SER A 224 -6.22 19.80 2.87
N VAL A 225 -5.65 18.70 2.41
CA VAL A 225 -6.23 17.76 1.44
C VAL A 225 -5.96 16.34 1.93
N ALA A 226 -6.93 15.43 1.78
CA ALA A 226 -6.82 14.08 2.31
C ALA A 226 -6.62 13.03 1.22
N TYR A 227 -5.75 12.06 1.53
CA TYR A 227 -5.50 10.88 0.72
C TYR A 227 -5.67 9.64 1.59
N ILE A 228 -6.55 8.72 1.18
CA ILE A 228 -6.96 7.57 1.99
C ILE A 228 -6.69 6.28 1.21
N CYS A 229 -5.97 5.33 1.81
CA CYS A 229 -5.71 4.03 1.18
C CYS A 229 -5.64 2.90 2.21
N GLY A 230 -6.22 1.74 1.90
CA GLY A 230 -6.20 0.56 2.76
C GLY A 230 -7.52 -0.21 2.80
N ASN A 231 -7.96 -0.59 4.00
CA ASN A 231 -9.20 -1.34 4.19
C ASN A 231 -10.44 -0.53 3.76
N PRO A 232 -11.38 -1.08 2.98
CA PRO A 232 -12.57 -0.36 2.49
C PRO A 232 -13.45 0.24 3.59
N ASP A 233 -13.62 -0.46 4.72
CA ASP A 233 -14.42 0.06 5.84
C ASP A 233 -13.74 1.27 6.48
N MET A 234 -12.42 1.22 6.63
CA MET A 234 -11.61 2.35 7.09
C MET A 234 -11.71 3.54 6.12
N ILE A 235 -11.59 3.30 4.82
CA ILE A 235 -11.70 4.35 3.79
C ILE A 235 -13.07 5.02 3.86
N ASN A 236 -14.16 4.24 3.91
CA ASN A 236 -15.51 4.78 4.00
C ASN A 236 -15.72 5.60 5.28
N ALA A 237 -15.25 5.11 6.43
CA ALA A 237 -15.41 5.81 7.70
C ALA A 237 -14.58 7.11 7.73
N ALA A 238 -13.34 7.09 7.27
CA ALA A 238 -12.49 8.28 7.18
C ALA A 238 -13.08 9.32 6.21
N GLU A 239 -13.57 8.90 5.05
CA GLU A 239 -14.28 9.77 4.11
C GLU A 239 -15.49 10.45 4.76
N GLN A 240 -16.35 9.69 5.43
CA GLN A 240 -17.52 10.25 6.12
C GLN A 240 -17.14 11.29 7.19
N THR A 241 -16.07 11.02 7.94
CA THR A 241 -15.53 11.98 8.91
C THR A 241 -15.10 13.27 8.23
N LEU A 242 -14.33 13.20 7.14
CA LEU A 242 -13.84 14.37 6.41
C LEU A 242 -14.98 15.17 5.77
N LEU A 243 -15.92 14.49 5.10
CA LEU A 243 -17.11 15.15 4.52
C LEU A 243 -17.96 15.84 5.60
N GLY A 244 -18.15 15.17 6.76
CA GLY A 244 -18.83 15.74 7.93
C GLY A 244 -18.14 17.00 8.50
N ARG A 245 -16.84 17.15 8.30
CA ARG A 245 -16.02 18.31 8.66
C ARG A 245 -15.95 19.36 7.55
N GLY A 246 -16.71 19.19 6.46
CA GLY A 246 -16.80 20.15 5.36
C GLY A 246 -15.69 20.05 4.31
N TYR A 247 -14.94 18.96 4.27
CA TYR A 247 -14.04 18.72 3.13
C TYR A 247 -14.89 18.46 1.88
N PRO A 248 -14.66 19.17 0.76
CA PRO A 248 -15.27 18.83 -0.52
C PRO A 248 -14.85 17.45 -1.03
N GLU A 249 -15.69 16.76 -1.78
CA GLU A 249 -15.40 15.42 -2.30
C GLU A 249 -14.12 15.40 -3.16
N ASP A 250 -13.84 16.43 -3.92
CA ASP A 250 -12.64 16.58 -4.75
C ASP A 250 -11.35 16.85 -3.95
N GLN A 251 -11.45 17.02 -2.64
CA GLN A 251 -10.32 17.10 -1.71
C GLN A 251 -10.14 15.85 -0.86
N VAL A 252 -10.94 14.82 -1.09
CA VAL A 252 -10.84 13.52 -0.40
C VAL A 252 -10.54 12.43 -1.43
N HIS A 253 -9.24 12.26 -1.70
CA HIS A 253 -8.75 11.26 -2.64
C HIS A 253 -8.69 9.90 -1.97
N LYS A 254 -9.08 8.83 -2.69
CA LYS A 254 -9.09 7.47 -2.14
C LYS A 254 -8.71 6.42 -3.18
N GLU A 255 -8.01 5.40 -2.72
CA GLU A 255 -7.71 4.20 -3.50
C GLU A 255 -8.17 2.96 -2.75
N LEU A 256 -8.99 2.15 -3.41
CA LEU A 256 -9.55 0.91 -2.88
C LEU A 256 -8.73 -0.27 -3.41
N TYR A 257 -8.24 -1.16 -2.53
CA TYR A 257 -7.55 -2.39 -2.96
C TYR A 257 -8.49 -3.43 -3.56
N TRP A 258 -9.81 -3.33 -3.30
CA TRP A 258 -10.85 -4.20 -3.88
C TRP A 258 -12.21 -3.50 -3.89
N PRO A 259 -13.10 -3.88 -4.81
CA PRO A 259 -14.44 -3.31 -4.90
C PRO A 259 -15.26 -3.54 -3.63
N LYS A 260 -16.06 -2.55 -3.23
CA LYS A 260 -16.97 -2.60 -2.08
C LYS A 260 -17.86 -3.85 -2.13
N GLY A 261 -17.93 -4.61 -1.05
CA GLY A 261 -18.76 -5.81 -0.93
C GLY A 261 -18.12 -7.12 -1.45
N LYS A 262 -16.86 -7.07 -1.88
CA LYS A 262 -16.07 -8.25 -2.25
C LYS A 262 -14.89 -8.45 -1.29
N GLU A 263 -15.18 -8.51 0.00
CA GLU A 263 -14.16 -8.87 0.99
C GLU A 263 -13.61 -10.28 0.74
N PRO A 264 -12.33 -10.54 1.01
CA PRO A 264 -11.78 -11.89 1.01
C PRO A 264 -12.29 -12.67 2.23
N ARG A 265 -13.56 -13.00 2.25
CA ARG A 265 -14.09 -14.06 3.10
C ARG A 265 -13.66 -15.35 2.45
N GLY A 266 -12.65 -16.05 2.95
CA GLY A 266 -12.35 -17.46 2.64
C GLY A 266 -12.88 -18.01 1.29
N LEU A 267 -12.85 -17.23 0.21
CA LEU A 267 -13.54 -17.50 -1.04
C LEU A 267 -12.74 -18.48 -1.91
N ALA A 268 -13.45 -19.40 -2.54
CA ALA A 268 -12.91 -20.28 -3.55
C ALA A 268 -12.22 -19.48 -4.67
N ALA A 269 -11.09 -19.99 -5.15
CA ALA A 269 -10.13 -19.31 -6.02
C ALA A 269 -10.69 -18.73 -7.36
N GLY A 270 -11.93 -19.04 -7.73
CA GLY A 270 -12.58 -18.57 -8.96
C GLY A 270 -13.25 -17.18 -8.87
N ASP A 271 -13.76 -16.82 -7.69
CA ASP A 271 -14.65 -15.66 -7.56
C ASP A 271 -13.90 -14.32 -7.48
N LEU A 272 -12.67 -14.32 -6.99
CA LEU A 272 -11.87 -13.09 -6.84
C LEU A 272 -11.24 -12.63 -8.16
N ALA A 273 -10.85 -13.57 -9.03
CA ALA A 273 -10.31 -13.26 -10.36
C ALA A 273 -11.39 -12.60 -11.24
N ALA A 274 -12.61 -13.16 -11.25
CA ALA A 274 -13.75 -12.60 -11.99
C ALA A 274 -14.16 -11.20 -11.50
N ALA A 275 -13.92 -10.90 -10.23
CA ALA A 275 -14.24 -9.60 -9.63
C ALA A 275 -13.25 -8.50 -10.01
N ILE A 276 -11.98 -8.85 -10.21
CA ILE A 276 -10.93 -7.92 -10.65
C ILE A 276 -11.07 -7.65 -12.14
N ASP A 277 -11.33 -8.69 -12.95
CA ASP A 277 -11.59 -8.56 -14.39
C ASP A 277 -12.83 -7.67 -14.67
N ALA A 278 -13.87 -7.75 -13.83
CA ALA A 278 -15.05 -6.91 -13.94
C ALA A 278 -14.83 -5.45 -13.50
N ALA A 279 -13.87 -5.19 -12.60
CA ALA A 279 -13.50 -3.84 -12.22
C ALA A 279 -12.60 -3.17 -13.29
N GLU A 280 -11.68 -3.93 -13.89
CA GLU A 280 -10.85 -3.47 -15.00
C GLU A 280 -11.66 -3.13 -16.26
N ALA A 281 -12.75 -3.88 -16.55
CA ALA A 281 -13.63 -3.63 -17.68
C ALA A 281 -14.52 -2.36 -17.53
N ASN A 282 -14.76 -1.90 -16.31
CA ASN A 282 -15.54 -0.68 -16.04
C ASN A 282 -14.69 0.60 -16.03
N GLU A 283 -13.36 0.52 -15.96
CA GLU A 283 -12.48 1.69 -16.02
C GLU A 283 -12.13 2.11 -17.46
N ASP A 284 -12.42 1.27 -18.46
CA ASP A 284 -12.18 1.56 -19.89
C ASP A 284 -13.44 2.16 -20.59
N GLN A 285 -14.51 2.50 -19.88
CA GLN A 285 -15.68 3.22 -20.38
C GLN A 285 -15.78 4.62 -19.73
#